data_bfad5a391146cca1483a59c37eb78ad3
#
_entry.id   bfad5a391146cca1483a59c37eb78ad3
#
_cell.length_a   1.000
_cell.length_b   1.000
_cell.length_c   1.000
_cell.angle_alpha   90.00
_cell.angle_beta   90.00
_cell.angle_gamma   90.00
#
_symmetry.space_group_name_H-M   'P 1'
#
loop_
_entity.id
_entity.type
_entity.pdbx_description
1 polymer ?
#
loop_
_entity_poly.entity_id
_entity_poly.type
_entity_poly.pdbx_seq_one_letter_code
_entity_poly.pdbx_strand_id
1 'polypeptide(L)'
;MIDSTPTDSLTEPDSPVSAELYVQVQQFYARQMGLLDDGRPDDWSATFTQDAVFQEASRLDEPLRGRDAIRESSRARKKRLDEAKIDFRHWLAMLKVHPQADGTLRTRAYALAMRTPRGGSLDIFASVVCHDNLVPVDGGWQVSRRELHHDGSSRD
;
A
#
# COMPACT_ATOMS: atom_id res chain seq x y z
N MET A 1 9.44 -20.07 17.84
CA MET A 1 10.00 -19.53 16.59
C MET A 1 9.17 -20.11 15.46
N ILE A 2 8.17 -19.39 15.01
CA ILE A 2 7.33 -19.81 13.90
C ILE A 2 7.76 -18.96 12.72
N ASP A 3 8.51 -19.62 11.85
CA ASP A 3 8.87 -19.10 10.54
C ASP A 3 7.58 -19.00 9.70
N SER A 4 7.01 -17.81 9.65
CA SER A 4 5.89 -17.50 8.76
C SER A 4 6.46 -16.87 7.50
N THR A 5 7.13 -17.68 6.71
CA THR A 5 7.37 -17.35 5.31
C THR A 5 5.98 -17.20 4.68
N PRO A 6 5.64 -16.04 4.10
CA PRO A 6 4.42 -15.95 3.32
C PRO A 6 4.63 -16.86 2.10
N THR A 7 3.97 -18.00 2.12
CA THR A 7 3.86 -18.84 0.95
C THR A 7 2.96 -18.09 -0.03
N ASP A 8 3.57 -17.21 -0.82
CA ASP A 8 2.93 -16.67 -2.03
C ASP A 8 2.93 -17.82 -3.05
N SER A 9 2.04 -18.77 -2.82
CA SER A 9 1.83 -19.87 -3.72
C SER A 9 1.13 -19.34 -4.96
N LEU A 10 1.89 -19.11 -6.01
CA LEU A 10 1.35 -18.88 -7.35
C LEU A 10 0.46 -20.06 -7.85
N THR A 11 0.33 -21.09 -7.03
CA THR A 11 -0.39 -22.32 -7.33
C THR A 11 -1.74 -22.43 -6.61
N GLU A 12 -2.06 -21.55 -5.67
CA GLU A 12 -3.39 -21.55 -5.08
C GLU A 12 -4.42 -21.01 -6.07
N PRO A 13 -5.52 -21.72 -6.28
CA PRO A 13 -6.59 -21.20 -7.13
C PRO A 13 -7.12 -19.90 -6.54
N ASP A 14 -7.46 -18.94 -7.40
CA ASP A 14 -8.07 -17.69 -6.96
C ASP A 14 -9.30 -17.99 -6.11
N SER A 15 -9.32 -17.50 -4.87
CA SER A 15 -10.49 -17.61 -4.02
C SER A 15 -11.66 -16.87 -4.68
N PRO A 16 -12.87 -17.43 -4.70
CA PRO A 16 -14.01 -16.74 -5.26
C PRO A 16 -14.22 -15.39 -4.57
N VAL A 17 -14.20 -14.32 -5.33
CA VAL A 17 -14.53 -12.98 -4.87
C VAL A 17 -15.70 -12.47 -5.70
N SER A 18 -16.70 -11.85 -5.06
CA SER A 18 -17.80 -11.24 -5.78
C SER A 18 -17.34 -10.01 -6.55
N ALA A 19 -17.96 -9.72 -7.69
CA ALA A 19 -17.67 -8.52 -8.45
C ALA A 19 -17.93 -7.26 -7.61
N GLU A 20 -18.97 -7.27 -6.77
CA GLU A 20 -19.28 -6.16 -5.87
C GLU A 20 -18.15 -5.90 -4.87
N LEU A 21 -17.68 -6.93 -4.17
CA LEU A 21 -16.57 -6.80 -3.23
C LEU A 21 -15.28 -6.33 -3.93
N TYR A 22 -14.99 -6.90 -5.10
CA TYR A 22 -13.81 -6.51 -5.88
C TYR A 22 -13.86 -5.02 -6.24
N VAL A 23 -15.01 -4.51 -6.70
CA VAL A 23 -15.19 -3.09 -7.03
C VAL A 23 -15.05 -2.21 -5.79
N GLN A 24 -15.60 -2.62 -4.63
CA GLN A 24 -15.43 -1.89 -3.37
C GLN A 24 -13.96 -1.75 -2.97
N VAL A 25 -13.20 -2.82 -3.11
CA VAL A 25 -11.75 -2.79 -2.78
C VAL A 25 -10.97 -1.94 -3.79
N GLN A 26 -11.29 -2.02 -5.06
CA GLN A 26 -10.73 -1.13 -6.09
C GLN A 26 -10.98 0.35 -5.77
N GLN A 27 -12.20 0.67 -5.38
CA GLN A 27 -12.59 2.04 -5.03
C GLN A 27 -11.84 2.52 -3.77
N PHE A 28 -11.67 1.64 -2.79
CA PHE A 28 -10.86 1.92 -1.60
C PHE A 28 -9.42 2.30 -1.98
N TYR A 29 -8.77 1.53 -2.84
CA TYR A 29 -7.40 1.81 -3.26
C TYR A 29 -7.28 3.07 -4.12
N ALA A 30 -8.22 3.32 -5.01
CA ALA A 30 -8.25 4.54 -5.81
C ALA A 30 -8.34 5.78 -4.90
N ARG A 31 -9.20 5.73 -3.87
CA ARG A 31 -9.30 6.80 -2.86
C ARG A 31 -8.02 6.91 -2.04
N GLN A 32 -7.48 5.79 -1.55
CA GLN A 32 -6.28 5.80 -0.70
C GLN A 32 -5.06 6.37 -1.44
N MET A 33 -4.81 5.92 -2.66
CA MET A 33 -3.70 6.44 -3.47
C MET A 33 -3.93 7.92 -3.84
N GLY A 34 -5.16 8.30 -4.15
CA GLY A 34 -5.50 9.70 -4.41
C GLY A 34 -5.20 10.61 -3.22
N LEU A 35 -5.56 10.20 -2.01
CA LEU A 35 -5.26 10.97 -0.79
C LEU A 35 -3.75 11.18 -0.61
N LEU A 36 -2.96 10.15 -0.85
CA LEU A 36 -1.50 10.24 -0.74
C LEU A 36 -0.92 11.17 -1.81
N ASP A 37 -1.34 10.99 -3.05
CA ASP A 37 -0.84 11.75 -4.20
C ASP A 37 -1.27 13.22 -4.18
N ASP A 38 -2.44 13.51 -3.63
CA ASP A 38 -2.94 14.88 -3.46
C ASP A 38 -2.36 15.60 -2.23
N GLY A 39 -1.43 14.97 -1.53
CA GLY A 39 -0.75 15.57 -0.39
C GLY A 39 -1.65 15.75 0.83
N ARG A 40 -2.47 14.75 1.13
CA ARG A 40 -3.37 14.70 2.30
C ARG A 40 -2.93 13.61 3.28
N PRO A 41 -1.77 13.79 3.95
CA PRO A 41 -1.17 12.73 4.78
C PRO A 41 -2.05 12.31 5.97
N ASP A 42 -2.81 13.23 6.56
CA ASP A 42 -3.67 12.93 7.70
C ASP A 42 -4.87 12.06 7.27
N ASP A 43 -5.51 12.41 6.17
CA ASP A 43 -6.61 11.62 5.62
C ASP A 43 -6.13 10.25 5.10
N TRP A 44 -4.96 10.24 4.46
CA TRP A 44 -4.35 8.99 4.02
C TRP A 44 -4.03 8.07 5.20
N SER A 45 -3.41 8.58 6.25
CA SER A 45 -3.08 7.80 7.44
C SER A 45 -4.32 7.26 8.15
N ALA A 46 -5.46 7.97 8.07
CA ALA A 46 -6.74 7.50 8.61
C ALA A 46 -7.30 6.27 7.91
N THR A 47 -6.77 5.91 6.73
CA THR A 47 -7.11 4.65 6.03
C THR A 47 -6.40 3.43 6.61
N PHE A 48 -5.53 3.61 7.59
CA PHE A 48 -4.87 2.54 8.35
C PHE A 48 -5.50 2.39 9.73
N THR A 49 -5.43 1.18 10.28
CA THR A 49 -5.86 0.95 11.67
C THR A 49 -4.93 1.68 12.65
N GLN A 50 -5.40 1.89 13.87
CA GLN A 50 -4.61 2.58 14.90
C GLN A 50 -3.28 1.89 15.20
N ASP A 51 -3.25 0.56 15.15
CA ASP A 51 -2.09 -0.29 15.40
C ASP A 51 -1.44 -0.84 14.12
N ALA A 52 -1.72 -0.25 12.97
CA ALA A 52 -1.23 -0.73 11.68
C ALA A 52 0.30 -0.83 11.62
N VAL A 53 0.77 -1.77 10.84
CA VAL A 53 2.21 -1.94 10.55
C VAL A 53 2.44 -1.69 9.06
N PHE A 54 3.37 -0.81 8.76
CA PHE A 54 3.80 -0.50 7.40
C PHE A 54 5.28 -0.88 7.25
N GLN A 55 5.56 -1.87 6.42
CA GLN A 55 6.89 -2.40 6.24
C GLN A 55 7.33 -2.34 4.78
N GLU A 56 8.51 -1.83 4.54
CA GLU A 56 9.21 -1.97 3.27
C GLU A 56 10.17 -3.17 3.38
N ALA A 57 9.66 -4.36 3.07
CA ALA A 57 10.34 -5.64 3.34
C ALA A 57 11.70 -5.80 2.66
N SER A 58 11.93 -5.08 1.55
CA SER A 58 13.21 -5.10 0.82
C SER A 58 14.21 -4.06 1.30
N ARG A 59 13.88 -3.30 2.34
CA ARG A 59 14.76 -2.36 3.00
C ARG A 59 15.11 -2.84 4.39
N LEU A 60 16.29 -2.49 4.87
CA LEU A 60 16.75 -2.82 6.22
C LEU A 60 16.15 -1.90 7.29
N ASP A 61 15.29 -0.97 6.90
CA ASP A 61 14.65 -0.05 7.81
C ASP A 61 13.62 -0.75 8.68
N GLU A 62 13.51 -0.31 9.93
CA GLU A 62 12.48 -0.77 10.84
C GLU A 62 11.08 -0.42 10.28
N PRO A 63 10.09 -1.30 10.44
CA PRO A 63 8.73 -0.99 10.03
C PRO A 63 8.15 0.18 10.83
N LEU A 64 7.29 0.95 10.18
CA LEU A 64 6.48 1.95 10.87
C LEU A 64 5.38 1.23 11.65
N ARG A 65 5.27 1.51 12.95
CA ARG A 65 4.30 0.90 13.84
C ARG A 65 3.32 1.94 14.34
N GLY A 66 2.06 1.74 14.03
CA GLY A 66 0.96 2.59 14.42
C GLY A 66 0.67 3.71 13.41
N ARG A 67 -0.58 4.11 13.39
CA ARG A 67 -1.09 5.17 12.50
C ARG A 67 -0.31 6.48 12.66
N ASP A 68 0.08 6.83 13.88
CA ASP A 68 0.79 8.09 14.14
C ASP A 68 2.17 8.10 13.47
N ALA A 69 2.92 6.99 13.53
CA ALA A 69 4.20 6.88 12.84
C ALA A 69 4.03 6.94 11.32
N ILE A 70 3.00 6.30 10.79
CA ILE A 70 2.65 6.32 9.36
C ILE A 70 2.32 7.76 8.92
N ARG A 71 1.54 8.48 9.71
CA ARG A 71 1.19 9.88 9.45
C ARG A 71 2.40 10.79 9.43
N GLU A 72 3.26 10.70 10.43
CA GLU A 72 4.47 11.52 10.52
C GLU A 72 5.43 11.27 9.34
N SER A 73 5.61 10.02 8.95
CA SER A 73 6.41 9.65 7.78
C SER A 73 5.83 10.26 6.50
N SER A 74 4.51 10.20 6.33
CA SER A 74 3.81 10.76 5.17
C SER A 74 3.89 12.29 5.14
N ARG A 75 3.76 12.95 6.27
CA ARG A 75 3.93 14.42 6.38
C ARG A 75 5.34 14.85 5.98
N ALA A 76 6.35 14.15 6.47
CA ALA A 76 7.74 14.42 6.12
C ALA A 76 8.01 14.22 4.61
N ARG A 77 7.42 13.17 4.02
CA ARG A 77 7.50 12.91 2.58
C ARG A 77 6.84 14.05 1.79
N LYS A 78 5.64 14.46 2.17
CA LYS A 78 4.94 15.57 1.50
C LYS A 78 5.80 16.83 1.51
N LYS A 79 6.38 17.19 2.65
CA LYS A 79 7.26 18.34 2.77
C LYS A 79 8.43 18.27 1.79
N ARG A 80 9.11 17.12 1.71
CA ARG A 80 10.24 16.95 0.78
C ARG A 80 9.82 17.10 -0.68
N LEU A 81 8.66 16.53 -1.07
CA LEU A 81 8.15 16.62 -2.44
C LEU A 81 7.75 18.07 -2.79
N ASP A 82 7.12 18.79 -1.88
CA ASP A 82 6.73 20.18 -2.08
C ASP A 82 7.97 21.09 -2.23
N GLU A 83 8.97 20.93 -1.37
CA GLU A 83 10.23 21.68 -1.43
C GLU A 83 11.01 21.39 -2.73
N ALA A 84 11.01 20.14 -3.16
CA ALA A 84 11.65 19.73 -4.41
C ALA A 84 10.81 20.03 -5.67
N LYS A 85 9.57 20.47 -5.51
CA LYS A 85 8.62 20.76 -6.60
C LYS A 85 8.42 19.54 -7.50
N ILE A 86 8.17 18.39 -6.89
CA ILE A 86 7.95 17.12 -7.60
C ILE A 86 6.48 16.75 -7.46
N ASP A 87 5.82 16.53 -8.60
CA ASP A 87 4.52 15.85 -8.64
C ASP A 87 4.76 14.33 -8.59
N PHE A 88 3.98 13.66 -7.75
CA PHE A 88 4.13 12.24 -7.52
C PHE A 88 2.81 11.51 -7.76
N ARG A 89 2.86 10.33 -8.39
CA ARG A 89 1.69 9.48 -8.66
C ARG A 89 2.01 8.04 -8.35
N HIS A 90 1.00 7.35 -7.82
CA HIS A 90 1.02 5.89 -7.65
C HIS A 90 0.01 5.27 -8.60
N TRP A 91 0.45 4.27 -9.34
CA TRP A 91 -0.43 3.39 -10.09
C TRP A 91 -0.45 2.05 -9.41
N LEU A 92 -1.61 1.67 -8.91
CA LEU A 92 -1.84 0.37 -8.29
C LEU A 92 -2.76 -0.44 -9.21
N ALA A 93 -2.29 -1.61 -9.63
CA ALA A 93 -2.96 -2.44 -10.62
C ALA A 93 -2.74 -3.93 -10.34
N MET A 94 -3.37 -4.78 -11.15
CA MET A 94 -3.29 -6.24 -11.02
C MET A 94 -3.69 -6.72 -9.64
N LEU A 95 -4.77 -6.11 -9.14
CA LEU A 95 -5.28 -6.38 -7.80
C LEU A 95 -5.85 -7.80 -7.70
N LYS A 96 -5.39 -8.53 -6.70
CA LYS A 96 -6.00 -9.78 -6.24
C LYS A 96 -6.58 -9.57 -4.85
N VAL A 97 -7.77 -10.09 -4.62
CA VAL A 97 -8.49 -9.99 -3.35
C VAL A 97 -8.81 -11.39 -2.86
N HIS A 98 -8.36 -11.72 -1.66
CA HIS A 98 -8.55 -13.03 -1.04
C HIS A 98 -9.31 -12.88 0.28
N PRO A 99 -10.64 -13.11 0.27
CA PRO A 99 -11.43 -13.13 1.50
C PRO A 99 -10.94 -14.20 2.47
N GLN A 100 -10.86 -13.84 3.75
CA GLN A 100 -10.47 -14.74 4.83
C GLN A 100 -11.69 -15.18 5.64
N ALA A 101 -11.57 -16.31 6.34
CA ALA A 101 -12.66 -16.86 7.14
C ALA A 101 -13.11 -15.93 8.28
N ASP A 102 -12.23 -15.05 8.77
CA ASP A 102 -12.49 -14.09 9.84
C ASP A 102 -13.13 -12.77 9.36
N GLY A 103 -13.46 -12.66 8.07
CA GLY A 103 -14.04 -11.45 7.48
C GLY A 103 -13.02 -10.40 7.05
N THR A 104 -11.75 -10.63 7.26
CA THR A 104 -10.67 -9.78 6.72
C THR A 104 -10.37 -10.14 5.27
N LEU A 105 -9.58 -9.30 4.60
CA LEU A 105 -9.11 -9.58 3.24
C LEU A 105 -7.58 -9.55 3.21
N ARG A 106 -7.01 -10.43 2.42
CA ARG A 106 -5.64 -10.28 1.96
C ARG A 106 -5.67 -9.78 0.53
N THR A 107 -4.84 -8.80 0.22
CA THR A 107 -4.73 -8.28 -1.14
C THR A 107 -3.29 -8.30 -1.60
N ARG A 108 -3.13 -8.42 -2.90
CA ARG A 108 -1.85 -8.29 -3.59
C ARG A 108 -2.05 -7.41 -4.80
N ALA A 109 -1.15 -6.46 -5.01
CA ALA A 109 -1.20 -5.58 -6.18
C ALA A 109 0.20 -5.20 -6.62
N TYR A 110 0.35 -4.80 -7.89
CA TYR A 110 1.54 -4.11 -8.36
C TYR A 110 1.35 -2.61 -8.17
N ALA A 111 2.41 -1.93 -7.77
CA ALA A 111 2.41 -0.49 -7.66
C ALA A 111 3.63 0.11 -8.39
N LEU A 112 3.38 1.09 -9.24
CA LEU A 112 4.40 1.95 -9.80
C LEU A 112 4.35 3.29 -9.08
N ALA A 113 5.49 3.76 -8.63
CA ALA A 113 5.66 5.10 -8.10
C ALA A 113 6.36 5.95 -9.16
N MET A 114 5.70 7.02 -9.58
CA MET A 114 6.17 7.90 -10.65
C MET A 114 6.37 9.30 -10.10
N ARG A 115 7.42 9.96 -10.51
CA ARG A 115 7.71 11.35 -10.17
C ARG A 115 7.95 12.18 -11.41
N THR A 116 7.45 13.40 -11.38
CA THR A 116 7.65 14.38 -12.45
C THR A 116 8.06 15.69 -11.81
N PRO A 117 9.35 16.09 -11.89
CA PRO A 117 9.74 17.43 -11.47
C PRO A 117 9.00 18.47 -12.30
N ARG A 118 8.55 19.56 -11.70
CA ARG A 118 7.87 20.63 -12.44
C ARG A 118 8.80 21.19 -13.50
N GLY A 119 8.34 21.18 -14.75
CA GLY A 119 9.14 21.52 -15.92
C GLY A 119 10.10 20.42 -16.39
N GLY A 120 10.06 19.25 -15.75
CA GLY A 120 10.90 18.08 -16.07
C GLY A 120 10.13 16.94 -16.71
N SER A 121 10.80 15.81 -16.83
CA SER A 121 10.28 14.60 -17.46
C SER A 121 9.82 13.59 -16.41
N LEU A 122 8.86 12.74 -16.81
CA LEU A 122 8.41 11.60 -16.01
C LEU A 122 9.57 10.62 -15.77
N ASP A 123 9.71 10.20 -14.54
CA ASP A 123 10.61 9.15 -14.10
C ASP A 123 9.83 8.09 -13.30
N ILE A 124 10.00 6.82 -13.65
CA ILE A 124 9.48 5.71 -12.84
C ILE A 124 10.48 5.46 -11.71
N PHE A 125 10.07 5.83 -10.51
CA PHE A 125 10.93 5.82 -9.33
C PHE A 125 11.05 4.44 -8.69
N ALA A 126 9.94 3.66 -8.66
CA ALA A 126 9.91 2.34 -8.05
C ALA A 126 8.85 1.45 -8.69
N SER A 127 9.15 0.17 -8.76
CA SER A 127 8.22 -0.91 -9.06
C SER A 127 8.14 -1.81 -7.83
N VAL A 128 6.93 -2.07 -7.34
CA VAL A 128 6.70 -2.67 -6.03
C VAL A 128 5.56 -3.69 -6.11
N VAL A 129 5.71 -4.79 -5.39
CA VAL A 129 4.59 -5.67 -5.05
C VAL A 129 4.10 -5.29 -3.67
N CYS A 130 2.83 -4.94 -3.58
CA CYS A 130 2.18 -4.52 -2.33
C CYS A 130 1.31 -5.67 -1.81
N HIS A 131 1.51 -6.06 -0.55
CA HIS A 131 0.67 -7.00 0.17
C HIS A 131 0.01 -6.29 1.34
N ASP A 132 -1.32 -6.34 1.39
CA ASP A 132 -2.09 -5.74 2.47
C ASP A 132 -2.98 -6.76 3.17
N ASN A 133 -3.19 -6.51 4.47
CA ASN A 133 -4.32 -7.06 5.21
C ASN A 133 -5.33 -5.92 5.42
N LEU A 134 -6.57 -6.14 4.97
CA LEU A 134 -7.66 -5.19 5.16
C LEU A 134 -8.63 -5.71 6.20
N VAL A 135 -9.06 -4.83 7.09
CA VAL A 135 -10.10 -5.12 8.08
C VAL A 135 -11.36 -4.32 7.78
N PRO A 136 -12.55 -4.91 7.95
CA PRO A 136 -13.79 -4.18 7.73
C PRO A 136 -13.99 -3.13 8.84
N VAL A 137 -14.45 -1.97 8.43
CA VAL A 137 -14.89 -0.89 9.30
C VAL A 137 -16.24 -0.39 8.81
N ASP A 138 -16.94 0.43 9.60
CA ASP A 138 -18.20 1.00 9.17
C ASP A 138 -18.04 1.75 7.84
N GLY A 139 -18.76 1.26 6.83
CA GLY A 139 -18.76 1.85 5.50
C GLY A 139 -17.54 1.56 4.62
N GLY A 140 -16.65 0.63 5.02
CA GLY A 140 -15.52 0.30 4.17
C GLY A 140 -14.43 -0.55 4.81
N TRP A 141 -13.19 -0.18 4.55
CA TRP A 141 -11.99 -0.95 4.89
C TRP A 141 -10.91 -0.05 5.50
N GLN A 142 -10.04 -0.65 6.32
CA GLN A 142 -8.77 -0.06 6.73
C GLN A 142 -7.65 -1.08 6.56
N VAL A 143 -6.44 -0.59 6.28
CA VAL A 143 -5.23 -1.42 6.23
C VAL A 143 -4.72 -1.65 7.64
N SER A 144 -4.62 -2.90 8.05
CA SER A 144 -4.00 -3.29 9.33
C SER A 144 -2.52 -3.62 9.17
N ARG A 145 -2.11 -4.06 7.98
CA ARG A 145 -0.72 -4.34 7.65
C ARG A 145 -0.50 -4.08 6.16
N ARG A 146 0.57 -3.38 5.86
CA ARG A 146 1.10 -3.22 4.50
C ARG A 146 2.54 -3.67 4.46
N GLU A 147 2.85 -4.45 3.46
CA GLU A 147 4.21 -4.91 3.19
C GLU A 147 4.54 -4.65 1.73
N LEU A 148 5.61 -3.90 1.49
CA LEU A 148 6.09 -3.53 0.16
C LEU A 148 7.37 -4.28 -0.16
N HIS A 149 7.39 -4.93 -1.31
CA HIS A 149 8.57 -5.59 -1.86
C HIS A 149 9.01 -4.84 -3.12
N HIS A 150 10.15 -4.17 -3.05
CA HIS A 150 10.71 -3.45 -4.19
C HIS A 150 11.37 -4.41 -5.17
N ASP A 151 11.01 -4.31 -6.45
CA ASP A 151 11.69 -5.06 -7.51
C ASP A 151 13.14 -4.59 -7.63
N GLY A 152 14.01 -5.52 -7.97
CA GLY A 152 15.45 -5.24 -8.09
C GLY A 152 16.21 -5.18 -6.77
N SER A 153 15.54 -5.37 -5.63
CA SER A 153 16.25 -5.52 -4.36
C SER A 153 16.96 -6.88 -4.29
N SER A 154 18.13 -6.93 -3.62
CA SER A 154 18.84 -8.19 -3.43
C SER A 154 18.00 -9.16 -2.61
N ARG A 155 17.96 -10.40 -3.07
CA ARG A 155 17.29 -11.52 -2.40
C ARG A 155 18.37 -12.44 -1.85
N ASP A 156 19.13 -11.95 -0.90
CA ASP A 156 20.13 -12.76 -0.19
C ASP A 156 19.49 -13.50 0.98
#